data_5342e4d67b0721ff134988be13f530c5
#
_entry.id   5342e4d67b0721ff134988be13f530c5
#
_cell.length_a   1.000
_cell.length_b   1.000
_cell.length_c   1.000
_cell.angle_alpha   90.00
_cell.angle_beta   90.00
_cell.angle_gamma   90.00
#
_symmetry.space_group_name_H-M   'P 1'
#
loop_
_entity.id
_entity.type
_entity.pdbx_description
1 polymer ?
#
loop_
_entity_poly.entity_id
_entity_poly.type
_entity_poly.pdbx_seq_one_letter_code
_entity_poly.pdbx_strand_id
1 'polypeptide(L)'
;MKNLRNVVIVDYLRTPMSRSRPNQPERDVFHDIPADMLLSIVIKELVKRAKSDARDIDELIVGCANQVKENFLYGGRHLIFLSELPETIASLGVERQCGSGMSSIHVGAMEIMTGNADIVLASGMEHMTRIPRGSEFVIKHEELADEEKYPNHAKYDLKTGYSMIQTAQKLWEQNFDITREDMDEWSILSHEKAIKARNEGFFDGEIIPVEGTLPDGKKKLIKYDQSIREGTNMDAMKKLRLVSQGIAKSPQITPG
;
A
#
# COMPACT_ATOMS: atom_id res chain seq x y z
N MET A 1 2.90 34.95 14.38
CA MET A 1 2.88 33.59 13.86
C MET A 1 2.96 32.64 15.05
N LYS A 2 2.04 31.66 15.20
CA LYS A 2 2.24 30.61 16.22
C LYS A 2 3.52 29.84 15.85
N ASN A 3 4.45 29.72 16.83
CA ASN A 3 5.60 28.83 16.61
C ASN A 3 5.09 27.40 16.50
N LEU A 4 5.28 26.80 15.34
CA LEU A 4 4.96 25.39 15.14
C LEU A 4 5.98 24.54 15.91
N ARG A 5 5.52 23.41 16.44
CA ARG A 5 6.38 22.45 17.15
C ARG A 5 7.20 21.63 16.14
N ASN A 6 8.37 21.20 16.55
CA ASN A 6 9.15 20.22 15.77
C ASN A 6 8.53 18.85 15.89
N VAL A 7 8.54 18.09 14.77
CA VAL A 7 8.06 16.73 14.69
C VAL A 7 9.21 15.80 14.34
N VAL A 8 9.28 14.66 15.01
CA VAL A 8 10.29 13.63 14.77
C VAL A 8 9.59 12.27 14.60
N ILE A 9 10.14 11.42 13.74
CA ILE A 9 9.77 10.01 13.66
C ILE A 9 10.68 9.26 14.63
N VAL A 10 10.10 8.60 15.62
CA VAL A 10 10.84 7.92 16.69
C VAL A 10 11.16 6.48 16.30
N ASP A 11 10.20 5.78 15.70
CA ASP A 11 10.32 4.37 15.33
C ASP A 11 9.33 4.00 14.21
N TYR A 12 9.56 2.87 13.54
CA TYR A 12 8.69 2.36 12.48
C TYR A 12 8.83 0.84 12.32
N LEU A 13 7.72 0.20 11.96
CA LEU A 13 7.64 -1.23 11.69
C LEU A 13 6.67 -1.51 10.55
N ARG A 14 6.84 -2.64 9.90
CA ARG A 14 5.89 -3.17 8.92
C ARG A 14 5.87 -4.71 8.90
N THR A 15 4.82 -5.27 8.33
CA THR A 15 4.82 -6.68 7.93
C THR A 15 5.70 -6.88 6.68
N PRO A 16 6.11 -8.11 6.36
CA PRO A 16 6.51 -8.44 5.00
C PRO A 16 5.37 -8.10 4.03
N MET A 17 5.70 -7.60 2.85
CA MET A 17 4.73 -7.40 1.77
C MET A 17 4.44 -8.74 1.10
N SER A 18 3.17 -9.17 1.16
CA SER A 18 2.72 -10.34 0.42
C SER A 18 2.46 -10.01 -1.05
N ARG A 19 2.10 -11.02 -1.82
CA ARG A 19 1.77 -10.85 -3.24
C ARG A 19 0.27 -10.92 -3.44
N SER A 20 -0.37 -9.79 -3.75
CA SER A 20 -1.80 -9.75 -4.08
C SER A 20 -2.17 -10.74 -5.20
N ARG A 21 -3.17 -11.59 -4.95
CA ARG A 21 -3.68 -12.63 -5.85
C ARG A 21 -5.18 -12.87 -5.68
N PRO A 22 -6.05 -11.92 -6.04
CA PRO A 22 -7.49 -12.07 -5.79
C PRO A 22 -8.12 -13.28 -6.50
N ASN A 23 -7.58 -13.69 -7.66
CA ASN A 23 -8.07 -14.84 -8.42
C ASN A 23 -7.39 -16.17 -8.02
N GLN A 24 -6.38 -16.15 -7.17
CA GLN A 24 -5.62 -17.30 -6.67
C GLN A 24 -5.16 -16.98 -5.24
N PRO A 25 -6.09 -16.83 -4.28
CA PRO A 25 -5.77 -16.34 -2.94
C PRO A 25 -4.69 -17.15 -2.22
N GLU A 26 -4.69 -18.47 -2.41
CA GLU A 26 -3.73 -19.39 -1.81
C GLU A 26 -2.26 -19.09 -2.17
N ARG A 27 -2.03 -18.26 -3.18
CA ARG A 27 -0.67 -17.82 -3.58
C ARG A 27 -0.20 -16.56 -2.86
N ASP A 28 -1.05 -15.95 -2.06
CA ASP A 28 -0.74 -14.88 -1.14
C ASP A 28 -0.60 -15.47 0.26
N VAL A 29 0.58 -15.41 0.86
CA VAL A 29 0.85 -16.05 2.16
C VAL A 29 0.00 -15.50 3.31
N PHE A 30 -0.62 -14.33 3.14
CA PHE A 30 -1.50 -13.74 4.14
C PHE A 30 -2.98 -13.77 3.75
N HIS A 31 -3.36 -14.56 2.74
CA HIS A 31 -4.72 -14.60 2.23
C HIS A 31 -5.80 -14.90 3.27
N ASP A 32 -5.46 -15.59 4.34
CA ASP A 32 -6.35 -15.96 5.44
C ASP A 32 -6.34 -14.97 6.64
N ILE A 33 -5.52 -13.90 6.57
CA ILE A 33 -5.40 -12.91 7.63
C ILE A 33 -5.91 -11.55 7.13
N PRO A 34 -6.95 -10.97 7.73
CA PRO A 34 -7.42 -9.63 7.38
C PRO A 34 -6.35 -8.53 7.57
N ALA A 35 -6.45 -7.44 6.81
CA ALA A 35 -5.47 -6.34 6.87
C ALA A 35 -5.39 -5.68 8.25
N ASP A 36 -6.51 -5.50 8.92
CA ASP A 36 -6.59 -4.94 10.27
C ASP A 36 -5.89 -5.83 11.30
N MET A 37 -6.01 -7.15 11.18
CA MET A 37 -5.28 -8.10 12.03
C MET A 37 -3.77 -8.02 11.77
N LEU A 38 -3.33 -7.91 10.51
CA LEU A 38 -1.92 -7.71 10.18
C LEU A 38 -1.40 -6.40 10.79
N LEU A 39 -2.16 -5.31 10.67
CA LEU A 39 -1.80 -4.02 11.25
C LEU A 39 -1.76 -4.08 12.78
N SER A 40 -2.71 -4.78 13.42
CA SER A 40 -2.72 -4.91 14.88
C SER A 40 -1.46 -5.59 15.42
N ILE A 41 -0.92 -6.58 14.70
CA ILE A 41 0.37 -7.24 15.05
C ILE A 41 1.51 -6.21 15.02
N VAL A 42 1.55 -5.35 13.99
CA VAL A 42 2.57 -4.30 13.85
C VAL A 42 2.47 -3.29 14.98
N ILE A 43 1.27 -2.81 15.28
CA ILE A 43 1.02 -1.81 16.33
C ILE A 43 1.47 -2.35 17.69
N LYS A 44 1.05 -3.56 18.05
CA LYS A 44 1.44 -4.20 19.32
C LYS A 44 2.96 -4.30 19.47
N GLU A 45 3.65 -4.76 18.42
CA GLU A 45 5.09 -4.89 18.46
C GLU A 45 5.81 -3.53 18.50
N LEU A 46 5.29 -2.52 17.78
CA LEU A 46 5.85 -1.17 17.80
C LEU A 46 5.77 -0.53 19.18
N VAL A 47 4.59 -0.57 19.80
CA VAL A 47 4.38 -0.03 21.16
C VAL A 47 5.28 -0.72 22.18
N LYS A 48 5.37 -2.05 22.11
CA LYS A 48 6.29 -2.82 22.97
C LYS A 48 7.75 -2.43 22.75
N ARG A 49 8.17 -2.26 21.50
CA ARG A 49 9.56 -1.91 21.14
C ARG A 49 9.91 -0.48 21.57
N ALA A 50 9.01 0.45 21.41
CA ALA A 50 9.19 1.84 21.78
C ALA A 50 9.37 2.05 23.31
N LYS A 51 8.98 1.06 24.12
CA LYS A 51 9.03 1.12 25.60
C LYS A 51 8.31 2.36 26.19
N SER A 52 7.41 2.95 25.42
CA SER A 52 6.54 4.03 25.86
C SER A 52 5.27 3.46 26.49
N ASP A 53 4.67 4.22 27.38
CA ASP A 53 3.35 3.87 27.90
C ASP A 53 2.32 4.11 26.79
N ALA A 54 1.52 3.09 26.47
CA ALA A 54 0.47 3.26 25.47
C ALA A 54 -0.55 4.34 25.84
N ARG A 55 -0.66 4.69 27.12
CA ARG A 55 -1.50 5.79 27.62
C ARG A 55 -1.02 7.19 27.23
N ASP A 56 0.24 7.31 26.81
CA ASP A 56 0.82 8.57 26.36
C ASP A 56 0.52 8.83 24.87
N ILE A 57 -0.09 7.87 24.17
CA ILE A 57 -0.49 8.02 22.77
C ILE A 57 -1.81 8.77 22.70
N ASP A 58 -1.83 9.89 21.99
CA ASP A 58 -3.00 10.74 21.83
C ASP A 58 -3.92 10.26 20.71
N GLU A 59 -3.34 9.81 19.58
CA GLU A 59 -4.11 9.43 18.40
C GLU A 59 -3.48 8.29 17.60
N LEU A 60 -4.34 7.45 17.03
CA LEU A 60 -4.04 6.47 15.99
C LEU A 60 -4.65 6.92 14.66
N ILE A 61 -3.81 7.17 13.64
CA ILE A 61 -4.27 7.51 12.30
C ILE A 61 -4.00 6.34 11.36
N VAL A 62 -5.06 5.84 10.70
CA VAL A 62 -4.98 4.67 9.82
C VAL A 62 -5.27 5.05 8.39
N GLY A 63 -4.27 4.93 7.52
CA GLY A 63 -4.41 5.10 6.08
C GLY A 63 -4.85 3.80 5.41
N CYS A 64 -5.93 3.84 4.61
CA CYS A 64 -6.37 2.72 3.78
C CYS A 64 -7.03 3.24 2.52
N ALA A 65 -6.62 2.71 1.35
CA ALA A 65 -7.14 3.17 0.06
C ALA A 65 -8.56 2.66 -0.22
N ASN A 66 -8.91 1.50 0.32
CA ASN A 66 -10.18 0.84 0.03
C ASN A 66 -10.89 0.47 1.34
N GLN A 67 -11.51 1.47 1.98
CA GLN A 67 -12.14 1.36 3.30
C GLN A 67 -13.54 0.72 3.22
N VAL A 68 -13.61 -0.50 2.70
CA VAL A 68 -14.86 -1.26 2.52
C VAL A 68 -14.73 -2.66 3.13
N LYS A 69 -15.86 -3.29 3.45
CA LYS A 69 -15.92 -4.64 4.07
C LYS A 69 -15.03 -4.72 5.32
N GLU A 70 -14.10 -5.68 5.35
CA GLU A 70 -13.16 -5.86 6.46
C GLU A 70 -12.11 -4.75 6.60
N ASN A 71 -11.93 -3.93 5.55
CA ASN A 71 -11.12 -2.72 5.62
C ASN A 71 -11.90 -1.51 6.16
N PHE A 72 -13.17 -1.67 6.50
CA PHE A 72 -13.98 -0.61 7.10
C PHE A 72 -13.52 -0.35 8.54
N LEU A 73 -12.74 0.71 8.68
CA LEU A 73 -11.99 1.02 9.90
C LEU A 73 -12.82 1.60 11.03
N TYR A 74 -14.05 2.02 10.75
CA TYR A 74 -14.82 2.83 11.69
C TYR A 74 -14.01 4.01 12.24
N GLY A 75 -13.39 4.76 11.32
CA GLY A 75 -12.48 5.87 11.66
C GLY A 75 -11.20 5.43 12.39
N GLY A 76 -10.73 4.19 12.18
CA GLY A 76 -9.57 3.65 12.90
C GLY A 76 -9.89 2.97 14.24
N ARG A 77 -11.13 3.12 14.73
CA ARG A 77 -11.49 2.69 16.08
C ARG A 77 -11.35 1.18 16.31
N HIS A 78 -11.62 0.35 15.29
CA HIS A 78 -11.43 -1.09 15.38
C HIS A 78 -9.99 -1.46 15.73
N LEU A 79 -9.02 -0.73 15.21
CA LEU A 79 -7.59 -0.98 15.45
C LEU A 79 -7.18 -0.72 16.92
N ILE A 80 -7.83 0.24 17.58
CA ILE A 80 -7.61 0.48 19.03
C ILE A 80 -7.91 -0.80 19.81
N PHE A 81 -9.08 -1.42 19.57
CA PHE A 81 -9.47 -2.64 20.28
C PHE A 81 -8.65 -3.87 19.83
N LEU A 82 -8.45 -4.08 18.54
CA LEU A 82 -7.64 -5.20 18.02
C LEU A 82 -6.19 -5.15 18.52
N SER A 83 -5.66 -3.93 18.69
CA SER A 83 -4.29 -3.72 19.16
C SER A 83 -4.16 -3.65 20.68
N GLU A 84 -5.27 -3.81 21.41
CA GLU A 84 -5.32 -3.75 22.88
C GLU A 84 -4.79 -2.40 23.43
N LEU A 85 -4.98 -1.34 22.66
CA LEU A 85 -4.63 0.01 23.06
C LEU A 85 -5.67 0.60 24.03
N PRO A 86 -5.28 1.56 24.87
CA PRO A 86 -6.23 2.28 25.72
C PRO A 86 -7.39 2.88 24.94
N GLU A 87 -8.60 2.71 25.44
CA GLU A 87 -9.83 3.21 24.80
C GLU A 87 -9.91 4.74 24.75
N THR A 88 -9.07 5.41 25.52
CA THR A 88 -8.97 6.87 25.56
C THR A 88 -8.26 7.46 24.35
N ILE A 89 -7.50 6.66 23.59
CA ILE A 89 -6.79 7.10 22.38
C ILE A 89 -7.81 7.47 21.31
N ALA A 90 -7.69 8.67 20.75
CA ALA A 90 -8.46 9.10 19.58
C ALA A 90 -8.07 8.30 18.34
N SER A 91 -8.94 8.24 17.34
CA SER A 91 -8.60 7.55 16.09
C SER A 91 -9.19 8.24 14.86
N LEU A 92 -8.45 8.20 13.76
CA LEU A 92 -8.82 8.77 12.47
C LEU A 92 -8.51 7.80 11.34
N GLY A 93 -9.46 7.58 10.45
CA GLY A 93 -9.26 6.90 9.17
C GLY A 93 -9.02 7.93 8.05
N VAL A 94 -7.97 7.75 7.26
CA VAL A 94 -7.67 8.64 6.11
C VAL A 94 -7.58 7.84 4.82
N GLU A 95 -8.08 8.45 3.73
CA GLU A 95 -8.03 7.88 2.39
C GLU A 95 -7.46 8.89 1.40
N ARG A 96 -6.44 8.49 0.67
CA ARG A 96 -5.84 9.19 -0.47
C ARG A 96 -5.30 8.17 -1.48
N GLN A 97 -6.09 7.13 -1.78
CA GLN A 97 -5.67 6.02 -2.62
C GLN A 97 -4.30 5.47 -2.17
N CYS A 98 -3.37 5.19 -3.09
CA CYS A 98 -2.02 4.67 -2.77
C CYS A 98 -1.20 5.57 -1.83
N GLY A 99 -1.59 6.83 -1.65
CA GLY A 99 -0.97 7.79 -0.72
C GLY A 99 -1.57 7.82 0.69
N SER A 100 -2.48 6.91 1.03
CA SER A 100 -3.20 6.93 2.32
C SER A 100 -2.26 6.80 3.52
N GLY A 101 -1.29 5.87 3.47
CA GLY A 101 -0.29 5.73 4.53
C GLY A 101 0.60 6.97 4.70
N MET A 102 1.01 7.62 3.60
CA MET A 102 1.74 8.88 3.67
C MET A 102 0.85 9.99 4.24
N SER A 103 -0.45 9.99 3.92
CA SER A 103 -1.39 10.97 4.46
C SER A 103 -1.58 10.82 5.97
N SER A 104 -1.55 9.60 6.52
CA SER A 104 -1.59 9.41 7.97
C SER A 104 -0.38 10.05 8.67
N ILE A 105 0.82 9.94 8.08
CA ILE A 105 2.03 10.61 8.59
C ILE A 105 1.88 12.13 8.52
N HIS A 106 1.38 12.67 7.39
CA HIS A 106 1.21 14.12 7.23
C HIS A 106 0.20 14.69 8.21
N VAL A 107 -0.93 14.02 8.42
CA VAL A 107 -1.95 14.45 9.39
C VAL A 107 -1.37 14.39 10.80
N GLY A 108 -0.76 13.27 11.20
CA GLY A 108 -0.11 13.15 12.52
C GLY A 108 0.96 14.22 12.77
N ALA A 109 1.75 14.55 11.74
CA ALA A 109 2.70 15.65 11.83
C ALA A 109 2.01 16.99 12.07
N MET A 110 0.90 17.28 11.38
CA MET A 110 0.13 18.50 11.58
C MET A 110 -0.49 18.57 12.98
N GLU A 111 -1.00 17.47 13.52
CA GLU A 111 -1.52 17.39 14.88
C GLU A 111 -0.45 17.77 15.92
N ILE A 112 0.75 17.20 15.79
CA ILE A 112 1.87 17.52 16.67
C ILE A 112 2.34 18.98 16.49
N MET A 113 2.50 19.43 15.23
CA MET A 113 2.95 20.79 14.94
C MET A 113 2.03 21.87 15.53
N THR A 114 0.72 21.62 15.53
CA THR A 114 -0.29 22.54 16.05
C THR A 114 -0.49 22.44 17.56
N GLY A 115 0.07 21.41 18.20
CA GLY A 115 -0.07 21.13 19.64
C GLY A 115 -1.39 20.47 20.00
N ASN A 116 -2.06 19.83 19.01
CA ASN A 116 -3.28 19.07 19.25
C ASN A 116 -2.97 17.66 19.79
N ALA A 117 -1.80 17.11 19.46
CA ALA A 117 -1.27 15.85 19.97
C ALA A 117 0.21 16.00 20.32
N ASP A 118 0.73 15.12 21.19
CA ASP A 118 2.14 14.98 21.51
C ASP A 118 2.74 13.71 20.88
N ILE A 119 2.00 12.60 20.91
CA ILE A 119 2.42 11.32 20.36
C ILE A 119 1.31 10.75 19.46
N VAL A 120 1.65 10.50 18.19
CA VAL A 120 0.73 9.94 17.19
C VAL A 120 1.27 8.63 16.60
N LEU A 121 0.45 7.62 16.55
CA LEU A 121 0.67 6.40 15.75
C LEU A 121 0.12 6.62 14.34
N ALA A 122 0.99 6.93 13.37
CA ALA A 122 0.62 7.01 11.96
C ALA A 122 0.82 5.65 11.29
N SER A 123 -0.21 5.10 10.68
CA SER A 123 -0.22 3.75 10.15
C SER A 123 -0.90 3.63 8.80
N GLY A 124 -0.79 2.47 8.18
CA GLY A 124 -1.51 2.15 6.95
C GLY A 124 -1.65 0.65 6.74
N MET A 125 -2.71 0.26 6.06
CA MET A 125 -2.97 -1.12 5.69
C MET A 125 -3.64 -1.23 4.33
N GLU A 126 -3.43 -2.35 3.65
CA GLU A 126 -4.18 -2.74 2.45
C GLU A 126 -4.04 -4.24 2.22
N HIS A 127 -5.09 -4.89 1.72
CA HIS A 127 -5.05 -6.31 1.38
C HIS A 127 -5.83 -6.63 0.10
N MET A 128 -5.21 -6.41 -1.04
CA MET A 128 -5.86 -6.49 -2.35
C MET A 128 -6.21 -7.92 -2.81
N THR A 129 -5.73 -8.97 -2.15
CA THR A 129 -6.22 -10.33 -2.36
C THR A 129 -7.63 -10.51 -1.81
N ARG A 130 -7.89 -9.97 -0.60
CA ARG A 130 -9.18 -10.11 0.10
C ARG A 130 -10.17 -9.02 -0.32
N ILE A 131 -9.69 -7.81 -0.52
CA ILE A 131 -10.47 -6.66 -0.99
C ILE A 131 -9.90 -6.19 -2.34
N PRO A 132 -10.26 -6.83 -3.46
CA PRO A 132 -9.80 -6.43 -4.77
C PRO A 132 -10.24 -5.00 -5.11
N ARG A 133 -9.36 -4.26 -5.77
CA ARG A 133 -9.65 -2.89 -6.19
C ARG A 133 -10.88 -2.84 -7.10
N GLY A 134 -11.77 -1.90 -6.84
CA GLY A 134 -12.94 -1.62 -7.68
C GLY A 134 -14.14 -2.54 -7.43
N SER A 135 -14.06 -3.48 -6.49
CA SER A 135 -15.18 -4.39 -6.18
C SER A 135 -16.40 -3.69 -5.56
N GLU A 136 -16.24 -2.48 -5.04
CA GLU A 136 -17.26 -1.76 -4.27
C GLU A 136 -17.64 -0.39 -4.87
N PHE A 137 -17.25 -0.10 -6.12
CA PHE A 137 -17.66 1.15 -6.75
C PHE A 137 -19.15 1.15 -7.09
N VAL A 138 -19.90 2.08 -6.52
CA VAL A 138 -21.33 2.31 -6.83
C VAL A 138 -21.46 2.94 -8.21
N ILE A 139 -20.59 3.89 -8.55
CA ILE A 139 -20.52 4.53 -9.87
C ILE A 139 -19.30 3.99 -10.59
N LYS A 140 -19.51 3.35 -11.73
CA LYS A 140 -18.40 2.86 -12.56
C LYS A 140 -17.67 4.03 -13.20
N HIS A 141 -16.36 3.90 -13.37
CA HIS A 141 -15.54 4.96 -13.97
C HIS A 141 -15.99 5.31 -15.40
N GLU A 142 -16.48 4.32 -16.15
CA GLU A 142 -17.04 4.51 -17.47
C GLU A 142 -18.26 5.43 -17.45
N GLU A 143 -19.08 5.37 -16.41
CA GLU A 143 -20.25 6.25 -16.25
C GLU A 143 -19.84 7.70 -15.99
N LEU A 144 -18.74 7.93 -15.25
CA LEU A 144 -18.21 9.29 -15.02
C LEU A 144 -17.61 9.90 -16.30
N ALA A 145 -17.22 9.08 -17.26
CA ALA A 145 -16.73 9.52 -18.56
C ALA A 145 -17.84 9.73 -19.61
N ASP A 146 -19.10 9.56 -19.23
CA ASP A 146 -20.26 9.81 -20.08
C ASP A 146 -20.47 11.33 -20.22
N GLU A 147 -20.22 11.85 -21.41
CA GLU A 147 -20.28 13.28 -21.72
C GLU A 147 -21.70 13.83 -21.70
N GLU A 148 -22.73 13.04 -22.01
CA GLU A 148 -24.11 13.43 -21.92
C GLU A 148 -24.57 13.60 -20.48
N LYS A 149 -24.18 12.66 -19.62
CA LYS A 149 -24.53 12.63 -18.22
C LYS A 149 -23.71 13.61 -17.37
N TYR A 150 -22.42 13.75 -17.69
CA TYR A 150 -21.47 14.58 -16.95
C TYR A 150 -20.64 15.50 -17.88
N PRO A 151 -21.26 16.49 -18.57
CA PRO A 151 -20.57 17.29 -19.59
C PRO A 151 -19.37 18.09 -19.04
N ASN A 152 -19.37 18.44 -17.76
CA ASN A 152 -18.25 19.12 -17.12
C ASN A 152 -17.04 18.23 -16.88
N HIS A 153 -17.19 16.90 -16.97
CA HIS A 153 -16.11 15.94 -16.82
C HIS A 153 -15.43 15.59 -18.15
N ALA A 154 -16.05 15.89 -19.29
CA ALA A 154 -15.53 15.57 -20.64
C ALA A 154 -14.10 16.10 -20.90
N LYS A 155 -13.74 17.21 -20.25
CA LYS A 155 -12.40 17.81 -20.32
C LYS A 155 -11.31 17.02 -19.58
N TYR A 156 -11.68 16.07 -18.73
CA TYR A 156 -10.74 15.25 -17.96
C TYR A 156 -10.60 13.88 -18.61
N ASP A 157 -9.38 13.38 -18.71
CA ASP A 157 -9.09 12.02 -19.18
C ASP A 157 -9.29 11.01 -18.04
N LEU A 158 -10.55 10.80 -17.64
CA LEU A 158 -10.90 9.95 -16.51
C LEU A 158 -10.53 8.48 -16.74
N LYS A 159 -10.63 7.98 -17.99
CA LYS A 159 -10.26 6.60 -18.34
C LYS A 159 -8.79 6.32 -18.03
N THR A 160 -7.90 7.22 -18.44
CA THR A 160 -6.47 7.15 -18.11
C THR A 160 -6.24 7.33 -16.62
N GLY A 161 -6.89 8.31 -15.99
CA GLY A 161 -6.72 8.64 -14.57
C GLY A 161 -7.09 7.50 -13.62
N TYR A 162 -8.07 6.67 -13.96
CA TYR A 162 -8.50 5.54 -13.14
C TYR A 162 -7.78 4.22 -13.43
N SER A 163 -7.00 4.14 -14.50
CA SER A 163 -6.27 2.93 -14.89
C SER A 163 -4.76 3.18 -14.89
N MET A 164 -4.04 2.59 -13.94
CA MET A 164 -2.58 2.70 -13.88
C MET A 164 -1.89 2.14 -15.13
N ILE A 165 -2.49 1.11 -15.77
CA ILE A 165 -1.98 0.57 -17.04
C ILE A 165 -2.11 1.62 -18.15
N GLN A 166 -3.26 2.29 -18.25
CA GLN A 166 -3.47 3.36 -19.25
C GLN A 166 -2.60 4.59 -18.94
N THR A 167 -2.46 4.94 -17.66
CA THR A 167 -1.57 6.04 -17.24
C THR A 167 -0.12 5.77 -17.64
N ALA A 168 0.40 4.57 -17.36
CA ALA A 168 1.75 4.18 -17.76
C ALA A 168 1.91 4.16 -19.29
N GLN A 169 0.94 3.63 -20.00
CA GLN A 169 0.94 3.61 -21.46
C GLN A 169 0.94 5.04 -22.05
N LYS A 170 0.11 5.93 -21.52
CA LYS A 170 0.05 7.32 -21.96
C LYS A 170 1.35 8.08 -21.65
N LEU A 171 1.95 7.83 -20.49
CA LEU A 171 3.24 8.39 -20.14
C LEU A 171 4.32 7.94 -21.12
N TRP A 172 4.33 6.66 -21.50
CA TRP A 172 5.23 6.15 -22.54
C TRP A 172 4.96 6.83 -23.89
N GLU A 173 3.72 7.00 -24.31
CA GLU A 173 3.34 7.68 -25.55
C GLU A 173 3.79 9.16 -25.60
N GLN A 174 4.02 9.77 -24.46
CA GLN A 174 4.56 11.14 -24.35
C GLN A 174 6.09 11.19 -24.30
N ASN A 175 6.76 10.04 -24.13
CA ASN A 175 8.21 9.91 -23.97
C ASN A 175 8.73 8.78 -24.87
N PHE A 176 8.65 8.99 -26.19
CA PHE A 176 8.99 7.97 -27.20
C PHE A 176 10.46 7.55 -27.24
N ASP A 177 11.34 8.28 -26.59
CA ASP A 177 12.75 7.96 -26.41
C ASP A 177 12.99 6.86 -25.39
N ILE A 178 11.99 6.54 -24.55
CA ILE A 178 12.05 5.43 -23.62
C ILE A 178 11.61 4.14 -24.32
N THR A 179 12.55 3.24 -24.53
CA THR A 179 12.28 1.95 -25.18
C THR A 179 11.67 0.93 -24.21
N ARG A 180 11.16 -0.16 -24.75
CA ARG A 180 10.72 -1.31 -23.96
C ARG A 180 11.90 -1.91 -23.17
N GLU A 181 13.06 -1.99 -23.77
CA GLU A 181 14.29 -2.47 -23.15
C GLU A 181 14.66 -1.62 -21.93
N ASP A 182 14.59 -0.30 -22.03
CA ASP A 182 14.88 0.61 -20.90
C ASP A 182 13.95 0.34 -19.71
N MET A 183 12.65 0.11 -19.97
CA MET A 183 11.68 -0.22 -18.93
C MET A 183 11.96 -1.57 -18.29
N ASP A 184 12.33 -2.57 -19.09
CA ASP A 184 12.68 -3.91 -18.63
C ASP A 184 13.98 -3.89 -17.80
N GLU A 185 15.00 -3.15 -18.23
CA GLU A 185 16.25 -2.94 -17.47
C GLU A 185 15.99 -2.25 -16.14
N TRP A 186 15.13 -1.23 -16.11
CA TRP A 186 14.73 -0.57 -14.87
C TRP A 186 14.06 -1.55 -13.89
N SER A 187 13.20 -2.43 -14.39
CA SER A 187 12.53 -3.45 -13.58
C SER A 187 13.52 -4.46 -13.01
N ILE A 188 14.49 -4.91 -13.82
CA ILE A 188 15.57 -5.80 -13.36
C ILE A 188 16.38 -5.13 -12.25
N LEU A 189 16.83 -3.90 -12.49
CA LEU A 189 17.60 -3.12 -11.52
C LEU A 189 16.84 -2.92 -10.20
N SER A 190 15.52 -2.73 -10.25
CA SER A 190 14.67 -2.63 -9.07
C SER A 190 14.71 -3.91 -8.22
N HIS A 191 14.59 -5.09 -8.86
CA HIS A 191 14.71 -6.39 -8.17
C HIS A 191 16.12 -6.61 -7.61
N GLU A 192 17.17 -6.32 -8.37
CA GLU A 192 18.56 -6.45 -7.93
C GLU A 192 18.86 -5.60 -6.70
N LYS A 193 18.42 -4.33 -6.70
CA LYS A 193 18.56 -3.43 -5.55
C LYS A 193 17.82 -3.96 -4.33
N ALA A 194 16.61 -4.47 -4.49
CA ALA A 194 15.83 -5.03 -3.38
C ALA A 194 16.46 -6.31 -2.82
N ILE A 195 17.01 -7.19 -3.69
CA ILE A 195 17.75 -8.40 -3.29
C ILE A 195 19.01 -8.00 -2.52
N LYS A 196 19.78 -7.05 -3.04
CA LYS A 196 20.98 -6.55 -2.38
C LYS A 196 20.65 -5.99 -1.00
N ALA A 197 19.67 -5.08 -0.90
CA ALA A 197 19.25 -4.49 0.37
C ALA A 197 18.83 -5.57 1.39
N ARG A 198 18.06 -6.57 0.96
CA ARG A 198 17.67 -7.70 1.81
C ARG A 198 18.89 -8.48 2.31
N ASN A 199 19.82 -8.82 1.41
CA ASN A 199 20.99 -9.63 1.75
C ASN A 199 22.00 -8.88 2.64
N GLU A 200 22.03 -7.56 2.57
CA GLU A 200 22.83 -6.68 3.43
C GLU A 200 22.15 -6.36 4.76
N GLY A 201 20.95 -6.89 5.01
CA GLY A 201 20.21 -6.67 6.26
C GLY A 201 19.57 -5.28 6.36
N PHE A 202 19.42 -4.55 5.26
CA PHE A 202 18.85 -3.19 5.25
C PHE A 202 17.44 -3.14 5.85
N PHE A 203 16.66 -4.22 5.66
CA PHE A 203 15.30 -4.31 6.19
C PHE A 203 15.22 -4.91 7.60
N ASP A 204 16.36 -5.28 8.19
CA ASP A 204 16.41 -5.81 9.55
C ASP A 204 16.00 -4.71 10.55
N GLY A 205 15.10 -5.06 11.43
CA GLY A 205 14.56 -4.11 12.39
C GLY A 205 13.33 -3.30 11.92
N GLU A 206 13.00 -3.29 10.62
CA GLU A 206 11.73 -2.73 10.15
C GLU A 206 10.68 -3.81 9.84
N ILE A 207 11.09 -4.97 9.27
CA ILE A 207 10.17 -6.07 8.97
C ILE A 207 10.04 -6.99 10.18
N ILE A 208 8.83 -7.09 10.73
CA ILE A 208 8.53 -8.10 11.74
C ILE A 208 8.09 -9.40 11.08
N PRO A 209 8.57 -10.55 11.55
CA PRO A 209 8.10 -11.84 11.06
C PRO A 209 6.63 -12.07 11.39
N VAL A 210 5.84 -12.50 10.41
CA VAL A 210 4.43 -12.85 10.59
C VAL A 210 4.17 -14.26 10.09
N GLU A 211 3.41 -15.05 10.83
CA GLU A 211 3.02 -16.38 10.39
C GLU A 211 2.01 -16.26 9.24
N GLY A 212 2.31 -16.90 8.12
CA GLY A 212 1.45 -16.97 6.95
C GLY A 212 1.17 -18.40 6.53
N THR A 213 0.28 -18.57 5.56
CA THR A 213 -0.14 -19.86 5.03
C THR A 213 0.39 -20.06 3.61
N LEU A 214 1.18 -21.12 3.41
CA LEU A 214 1.70 -21.48 2.11
C LEU A 214 0.61 -22.11 1.22
N PRO A 215 0.82 -22.22 -0.12
CA PRO A 215 -0.14 -22.83 -1.04
C PRO A 215 -0.49 -24.29 -0.71
N ASP A 216 0.37 -25.01 0.00
CA ASP A 216 0.14 -26.38 0.48
C ASP A 216 -0.61 -26.44 1.83
N GLY A 217 -1.05 -25.30 2.34
CA GLY A 217 -1.78 -25.16 3.60
C GLY A 217 -0.87 -25.13 4.86
N LYS A 218 0.44 -25.28 4.71
CA LYS A 218 1.35 -25.24 5.86
C LYS A 218 1.58 -23.83 6.35
N LYS A 219 1.63 -23.65 7.65
CA LYS A 219 2.03 -22.41 8.29
C LYS A 219 3.54 -22.20 8.21
N LYS A 220 3.96 -20.97 7.93
CA LYS A 220 5.36 -20.58 7.88
C LYS A 220 5.54 -19.17 8.38
N LEU A 221 6.62 -18.93 9.12
CA LEU A 221 7.01 -17.59 9.52
C LEU A 221 7.61 -16.85 8.32
N ILE A 222 6.91 -15.84 7.82
CA ILE A 222 7.31 -15.02 6.69
C ILE A 222 8.15 -13.85 7.21
N LYS A 223 9.36 -13.72 6.69
CA LYS A 223 10.37 -12.73 7.14
C LYS A 223 10.79 -11.75 6.04
N TYR A 224 10.38 -12.01 4.80
CA TYR A 224 10.81 -11.24 3.63
C TYR A 224 9.64 -10.95 2.70
N ASP A 225 9.76 -9.85 1.97
CA ASP A 225 8.79 -9.44 0.96
C ASP A 225 8.70 -10.46 -0.18
N GLN A 226 7.50 -10.95 -0.46
CA GLN A 226 7.25 -11.96 -1.51
C GLN A 226 7.35 -11.41 -2.94
N SER A 227 7.26 -10.11 -3.12
CA SER A 227 7.28 -9.47 -4.44
C SER A 227 8.68 -9.45 -5.07
N ILE A 228 9.74 -9.58 -4.28
CA ILE A 228 11.12 -9.62 -4.76
C ILE A 228 11.37 -10.92 -5.52
N ARG A 229 11.82 -10.84 -6.78
CA ARG A 229 12.04 -11.99 -7.66
C ARG A 229 13.51 -12.16 -7.95
N GLU A 230 14.08 -13.25 -7.46
CA GLU A 230 15.44 -13.66 -7.80
C GLU A 230 15.51 -14.18 -9.24
N GLY A 231 16.65 -13.97 -9.90
CA GLY A 231 16.88 -14.44 -11.25
C GLY A 231 16.11 -13.71 -12.34
N THR A 232 15.52 -12.55 -12.03
CA THR A 232 14.94 -11.67 -13.05
C THR A 232 16.04 -11.23 -14.01
N ASN A 233 15.83 -11.43 -15.32
CA ASN A 233 16.77 -11.07 -16.36
C ASN A 233 16.03 -10.68 -17.64
N MET A 234 16.76 -10.14 -18.63
CA MET A 234 16.18 -9.64 -19.87
C MET A 234 15.41 -10.71 -20.66
N ASP A 235 15.85 -11.96 -20.65
CA ASP A 235 15.15 -13.06 -21.34
C ASP A 235 13.82 -13.39 -20.69
N ALA A 236 13.73 -13.27 -19.36
CA ALA A 236 12.48 -13.43 -18.63
C ALA A 236 11.53 -12.26 -18.88
N MET A 237 12.05 -11.02 -18.92
CA MET A 237 11.26 -9.81 -19.18
C MET A 237 10.65 -9.82 -20.60
N LYS A 238 11.44 -10.19 -21.62
CA LYS A 238 10.95 -10.31 -23.00
C LYS A 238 9.77 -11.27 -23.19
N LYS A 239 9.63 -12.27 -22.31
CA LYS A 239 8.52 -13.24 -22.33
C LYS A 239 7.25 -12.72 -21.66
N LEU A 240 7.29 -11.58 -20.99
CA LEU A 240 6.10 -11.03 -20.35
C LEU A 240 5.10 -10.52 -21.37
N ARG A 241 3.82 -10.86 -21.15
CA ARG A 241 2.72 -10.37 -21.99
C ARG A 241 2.55 -8.85 -21.81
N LEU A 242 2.10 -8.18 -22.86
CA LEU A 242 1.69 -6.80 -22.81
C LEU A 242 0.32 -6.69 -22.13
N VAL A 243 0.24 -5.95 -21.01
CA VAL A 243 -1.02 -5.75 -20.28
C VAL A 243 -1.82 -4.57 -20.84
N SER A 244 -1.20 -3.68 -21.60
CA SER A 244 -1.86 -2.59 -22.32
C SER A 244 -2.46 -3.03 -23.69
N GLN A 245 -2.34 -4.30 -24.05
CA GLN A 245 -2.94 -4.86 -25.28
C GLN A 245 -4.47 -4.71 -25.23
N GLY A 246 -5.06 -4.19 -26.31
CA GLY A 246 -6.49 -3.95 -26.41
C GLY A 246 -6.96 -2.58 -25.87
N ILE A 247 -6.09 -1.84 -25.17
CA ILE A 247 -6.40 -0.47 -24.67
C ILE A 247 -5.53 0.60 -25.33
N ALA A 248 -4.48 0.22 -26.04
CA ALA A 248 -3.58 1.13 -26.76
C ALA A 248 -3.32 0.64 -28.19
N LYS A 249 -3.03 1.59 -29.11
CA LYS A 249 -2.68 1.27 -30.51
C LYS A 249 -1.29 0.61 -30.59
N SER A 250 -0.36 1.02 -29.75
CA SER A 250 0.99 0.47 -29.64
C SER A 250 1.28 0.07 -28.21
N PRO A 251 0.77 -1.10 -27.74
CA PRO A 251 0.93 -1.51 -26.36
C PRO A 251 2.40 -1.80 -26.03
N GLN A 252 2.89 -1.24 -24.91
CA GLN A 252 4.27 -1.42 -24.46
C GLN A 252 4.38 -1.89 -23.01
N ILE A 253 3.31 -1.70 -22.21
CA ILE A 253 3.35 -1.93 -20.76
C ILE A 253 3.20 -3.42 -20.44
N THR A 254 4.03 -3.91 -19.55
CA THR A 254 4.00 -5.28 -19.00
C THR A 254 3.79 -5.27 -17.49
N PRO A 255 3.56 -6.44 -16.86
CA PRO A 255 3.48 -6.56 -15.41
C PRO A 255 4.86 -6.64 -14.72
N GLY A 256 5.93 -6.41 -15.46
CA GLY A 256 7.30 -6.40 -14.95
C GLY A 256 7.71 -5.10 -14.29
#